data_9b44dd596d1728c3aec57cb98657d8de
#
_entry.id   9b44dd596d1728c3aec57cb98657d8de
#
_cell.length_a   1.000
_cell.length_b   1.000
_cell.length_c   1.000
_cell.angle_alpha   90.00
_cell.angle_beta   90.00
_cell.angle_gamma   90.00
#
_symmetry.space_group_name_H-M   'P 1'
#
loop_
_entity.id
_entity.type
_entity.pdbx_description
1 polymer ?
#
loop_
_entity_poly.entity_id
_entity_poly.type
_entity_poly.pdbx_seq_one_letter_code
_entity_poly.pdbx_strand_id
1 'polypeptide(L)'
;MLEALKPDDYLPLVKAALAEDIGSGDATTLALVPGDSFAMAVMVARDPLVMAGVDLALAAFQEVDERVEFGIEIFDGQLGGLGQALLRVQGPTRALLTAERTALNFVQRLAGVATLTARFVEQVAGTGAEILDTRKTTPGWRALEKY
;
A
#
# COMPACT_ATOMS: atom_id res chain seq x y z
N MET A 1 -13.68 13.64 -7.40
CA MET A 1 -13.78 12.71 -6.24
C MET A 1 -13.26 11.38 -6.75
N LEU A 2 -12.20 10.83 -6.13
CA LEU A 2 -11.70 9.51 -6.51
C LEU A 2 -12.81 8.48 -6.30
N GLU A 3 -13.05 7.63 -7.30
CA GLU A 3 -13.93 6.48 -7.14
C GLU A 3 -13.20 5.45 -6.27
N ALA A 4 -13.78 5.06 -5.15
CA ALA A 4 -13.16 4.12 -4.24
C ALA A 4 -12.94 2.76 -4.92
N LEU A 5 -11.77 2.17 -4.70
CA LEU A 5 -11.51 0.79 -5.14
C LEU A 5 -12.47 -0.16 -4.44
N LYS A 6 -12.98 -1.13 -5.19
CA LYS A 6 -13.79 -2.21 -4.60
C LYS A 6 -12.89 -3.36 -4.19
N PRO A 7 -13.21 -4.10 -3.13
CA PRO A 7 -12.43 -5.26 -2.72
C PRO A 7 -12.12 -6.25 -3.86
N ASP A 8 -13.08 -6.44 -4.77
CA ASP A 8 -12.92 -7.32 -5.94
C ASP A 8 -11.82 -6.84 -6.92
N ASP A 9 -11.49 -5.53 -6.91
CA ASP A 9 -10.47 -4.96 -7.79
C ASP A 9 -9.04 -5.24 -7.28
N TYR A 10 -8.84 -5.51 -5.98
CA TYR A 10 -7.51 -5.65 -5.40
C TYR A 10 -7.28 -6.92 -4.55
N LEU A 11 -8.30 -7.47 -3.88
CA LEU A 11 -8.09 -8.64 -3.01
C LEU A 11 -7.47 -9.85 -3.72
N PRO A 12 -7.88 -10.22 -4.95
CA PRO A 12 -7.24 -11.34 -5.64
C PRO A 12 -5.74 -11.10 -5.87
N LEU A 13 -5.35 -9.85 -6.16
CA LEU A 13 -3.96 -9.47 -6.38
C LEU A 13 -3.16 -9.48 -5.07
N VAL A 14 -3.75 -8.98 -3.98
CA VAL A 14 -3.12 -9.01 -2.64
C VAL A 14 -2.85 -10.46 -2.22
N LYS A 15 -3.83 -11.35 -2.39
CA LYS A 15 -3.67 -12.78 -2.07
C LYS A 15 -2.58 -13.45 -2.92
N ALA A 16 -2.53 -13.15 -4.21
CA ALA A 16 -1.50 -13.68 -5.10
C ALA A 16 -0.10 -13.18 -4.70
N ALA A 17 0.04 -11.88 -4.38
CA ALA A 17 1.30 -11.29 -3.95
C ALA A 17 1.77 -11.84 -2.60
N LEU A 18 0.88 -12.04 -1.64
CA LEU A 18 1.20 -12.70 -0.37
C LEU A 18 1.63 -14.15 -0.58
N ALA A 19 0.94 -14.90 -1.45
CA ALA A 19 1.31 -16.28 -1.76
C ALA A 19 2.69 -16.37 -2.42
N GLU A 20 3.04 -15.42 -3.29
CA GLU A 20 4.36 -15.32 -3.92
C GLU A 20 5.45 -15.01 -2.88
N ASP A 21 5.23 -14.01 -2.02
CA ASP A 21 6.23 -13.55 -1.05
C ASP A 21 6.43 -14.54 0.11
N ILE A 22 5.36 -15.15 0.61
CA ILE A 22 5.42 -16.11 1.73
C ILE A 22 5.97 -17.46 1.25
N GLY A 23 5.62 -17.89 0.03
CA GLY A 23 6.06 -19.15 -0.55
C GLY A 23 5.79 -20.34 0.37
N SER A 24 6.84 -21.09 0.74
CA SER A 24 6.76 -22.22 1.67
C SER A 24 6.72 -21.84 3.15
N GLY A 25 6.73 -20.54 3.47
CA GLY A 25 6.67 -19.99 4.82
C GLY A 25 7.85 -19.08 5.16
N ASP A 26 7.61 -18.16 6.09
CA ASP A 26 8.64 -17.28 6.66
C ASP A 26 9.42 -17.99 7.77
N ALA A 27 10.41 -18.80 7.36
CA ALA A 27 11.20 -19.60 8.28
C ALA A 27 11.93 -18.75 9.33
N THR A 28 12.39 -17.56 8.97
CA THR A 28 13.12 -16.65 9.86
C THR A 28 12.20 -16.12 10.95
N THR A 29 11.06 -15.60 10.59
CA THR A 29 10.06 -15.10 11.55
C THR A 29 9.56 -16.22 12.47
N LEU A 30 9.28 -17.39 11.91
CA LEU A 30 8.82 -18.54 12.71
C LEU A 30 9.88 -19.02 13.71
N ALA A 31 11.15 -18.97 13.36
CA ALA A 31 12.25 -19.43 14.21
C ALA A 31 12.62 -18.42 15.31
N LEU A 32 12.54 -17.12 15.03
CA LEU A 32 13.10 -16.07 15.91
C LEU A 32 12.04 -15.31 16.72
N VAL A 33 10.78 -15.29 16.28
CA VAL A 33 9.72 -14.48 16.91
C VAL A 33 8.80 -15.38 17.72
N PRO A 34 8.57 -15.11 19.03
CA PRO A 34 7.59 -15.85 19.83
C PRO A 34 6.18 -15.75 19.23
N GLY A 35 5.41 -16.84 19.27
CA GLY A 35 4.10 -16.92 18.65
C GLY A 35 3.02 -16.05 19.32
N ASP A 36 3.23 -15.68 20.57
CA ASP A 36 2.35 -14.87 21.41
C ASP A 36 2.78 -13.39 21.49
N SER A 37 3.84 -12.99 20.76
CA SER A 37 4.31 -11.62 20.77
C SER A 37 3.41 -10.70 19.94
N PHE A 38 3.20 -9.49 20.46
CA PHE A 38 2.51 -8.39 19.80
C PHE A 38 3.44 -7.18 19.63
N ALA A 39 3.30 -6.48 18.54
CA ALA A 39 4.10 -5.30 18.23
C ALA A 39 3.25 -4.20 17.57
N MET A 40 3.86 -3.02 17.50
CA MET A 40 3.37 -1.90 16.70
C MET A 40 4.46 -1.55 15.67
N ALA A 41 4.03 -1.27 14.44
CA ALA A 41 4.89 -0.75 13.39
C ALA A 41 4.29 0.52 12.78
N VAL A 42 5.14 1.36 12.19
CA VAL A 42 4.75 2.62 11.55
C VAL A 42 5.35 2.66 10.16
N MET A 43 4.50 2.83 9.15
CA MET A 43 4.94 3.15 7.79
C MET A 43 5.21 4.64 7.71
N VAL A 44 6.41 5.03 7.28
CA VAL A 44 6.87 6.42 7.27
C VAL A 44 7.29 6.81 5.85
N ALA A 45 6.90 8.00 5.41
CA ALA A 45 7.34 8.56 4.14
C ALA A 45 8.86 8.82 4.14
N ARG A 46 9.57 8.29 3.14
CA ARG A 46 11.00 8.55 2.93
C ARG A 46 11.27 9.76 2.05
N ASP A 47 10.28 10.14 1.25
CA ASP A 47 10.24 11.33 0.40
C ASP A 47 8.83 11.91 0.41
N PRO A 48 8.64 13.19 0.05
CA PRO A 48 7.29 13.73 -0.18
C PRO A 48 6.55 12.95 -1.25
N LEU A 49 5.32 12.57 -0.99
CA LEU A 49 4.51 11.74 -1.87
C LEU A 49 3.03 12.13 -1.85
N VAL A 50 2.31 11.71 -2.89
CA VAL A 50 0.85 11.56 -2.86
C VAL A 50 0.56 10.12 -2.45
N MET A 51 -0.17 9.95 -1.34
CA MET A 51 -0.51 8.62 -0.84
C MET A 51 -1.44 7.89 -1.80
N ALA A 52 -1.18 6.60 -2.03
CA ALA A 52 -2.07 5.70 -2.76
C ALA A 52 -1.78 4.24 -2.37
N GLY A 53 -2.86 3.46 -2.22
CA GLY A 53 -2.77 2.03 -1.91
C GLY A 53 -2.99 1.68 -0.45
N VAL A 54 -3.62 2.54 0.34
CA VAL A 54 -3.95 2.27 1.75
C VAL A 54 -4.74 0.97 1.87
N ASP A 55 -5.84 0.81 1.13
CA ASP A 55 -6.69 -0.38 1.22
C ASP A 55 -5.94 -1.68 0.90
N LEU A 56 -4.99 -1.64 -0.05
CA LEU A 56 -4.18 -2.81 -0.37
C LEU A 56 -3.20 -3.16 0.77
N ALA A 57 -2.61 -2.14 1.40
CA ALA A 57 -1.75 -2.35 2.55
C ALA A 57 -2.52 -2.95 3.73
N LEU A 58 -3.71 -2.41 4.04
CA LEU A 58 -4.57 -2.95 5.09
C LEU A 58 -4.96 -4.40 4.80
N ALA A 59 -5.39 -4.68 3.56
CA ALA A 59 -5.76 -6.01 3.13
C ALA A 59 -4.58 -7.01 3.25
N ALA A 60 -3.35 -6.59 2.92
CA ALA A 60 -2.18 -7.46 3.05
C ALA A 60 -1.96 -7.91 4.50
N PHE A 61 -2.12 -7.02 5.47
CA PHE A 61 -2.01 -7.39 6.88
C PHE A 61 -3.20 -8.25 7.35
N GLN A 62 -4.44 -7.88 6.99
CA GLN A 62 -5.64 -8.61 7.42
C GLN A 62 -5.75 -10.02 6.83
N GLU A 63 -5.29 -10.23 5.59
CA GLU A 63 -5.25 -11.56 4.97
C GLU A 63 -4.26 -12.49 5.68
N VAL A 64 -3.23 -11.96 6.34
CA VAL A 64 -2.29 -12.76 7.15
C VAL A 64 -2.86 -13.02 8.55
N ASP A 65 -3.45 -12.01 9.20
CA ASP A 65 -4.05 -12.18 10.54
C ASP A 65 -5.11 -11.09 10.79
N GLU A 66 -6.36 -11.51 11.00
CA GLU A 66 -7.49 -10.61 11.23
C GLU A 66 -7.40 -9.78 12.53
N ARG A 67 -6.49 -10.14 13.44
CA ARG A 67 -6.25 -9.40 14.70
C ARG A 67 -5.38 -8.16 14.51
N VAL A 68 -4.90 -7.88 13.29
CA VAL A 68 -4.15 -6.66 13.02
C VAL A 68 -5.08 -5.47 12.99
N GLU A 69 -4.78 -4.47 13.81
CA GLU A 69 -5.50 -3.19 13.91
C GLU A 69 -4.70 -2.08 13.24
N PHE A 70 -5.41 -1.02 12.79
CA PHE A 70 -4.84 0.05 11.98
C PHE A 70 -5.17 1.44 12.50
N GLY A 71 -4.21 2.38 12.27
CA GLY A 71 -4.44 3.81 12.34
C GLY A 71 -3.96 4.44 11.04
N ILE A 72 -4.87 4.98 10.22
CA ILE A 72 -4.54 5.67 8.98
C ILE A 72 -4.24 7.12 9.32
N GLU A 73 -3.02 7.59 9.02
CA GLU A 73 -2.59 8.97 9.25
C GLU A 73 -2.73 9.82 7.98
N ILE A 74 -2.51 9.21 6.79
CA ILE A 74 -2.62 9.84 5.49
C ILE A 74 -3.45 8.96 4.58
N PHE A 75 -4.58 9.48 4.08
CA PHE A 75 -5.47 8.78 3.18
C PHE A 75 -5.01 8.91 1.72
N ASP A 76 -5.47 8.02 0.85
CA ASP A 76 -5.21 8.06 -0.57
C ASP A 76 -5.61 9.41 -1.16
N GLY A 77 -4.76 9.95 -2.05
CA GLY A 77 -4.89 11.29 -2.63
C GLY A 77 -4.35 12.43 -1.76
N GLN A 78 -4.00 12.21 -0.50
CA GLN A 78 -3.40 13.21 0.36
C GLN A 78 -1.88 13.27 0.23
N LEU A 79 -1.32 14.45 0.52
CA LEU A 79 0.13 14.65 0.53
C LEU A 79 0.73 14.18 1.85
N GLY A 80 1.77 13.35 1.76
CA GLY A 80 2.62 12.96 2.86
C GLY A 80 3.99 13.63 2.77
N GLY A 81 4.46 14.25 3.86
CA GLY A 81 5.78 14.87 3.93
C GLY A 81 6.89 13.91 4.34
N LEU A 82 8.14 14.26 4.06
CA LEU A 82 9.32 13.50 4.52
C LEU A 82 9.27 13.26 6.05
N GLY A 83 9.42 12.00 6.45
CA GLY A 83 9.41 11.59 7.85
C GLY A 83 8.01 11.48 8.47
N GLN A 84 6.95 11.81 7.73
CA GLN A 84 5.59 11.73 8.23
C GLN A 84 5.10 10.27 8.31
N ALA A 85 4.41 9.92 9.40
CA ALA A 85 3.72 8.66 9.51
C ALA A 85 2.57 8.61 8.49
N LEU A 86 2.46 7.51 7.77
CA LEU A 86 1.41 7.24 6.77
C LEU A 86 0.35 6.30 7.34
N LEU A 87 0.80 5.23 7.97
CA LEU A 87 -0.03 4.16 8.50
C LEU A 87 0.62 3.60 9.78
N ARG A 88 -0.19 3.34 10.79
CA ARG A 88 0.19 2.56 11.98
C ARG A 88 -0.51 1.23 11.93
N VAL A 89 0.21 0.18 12.30
CA VAL A 89 -0.34 -1.16 12.41
C VAL A 89 0.08 -1.77 13.74
N GLN A 90 -0.83 -2.47 14.41
CA GLN A 90 -0.52 -3.22 15.62
C GLN A 90 -1.18 -4.59 15.59
N GLY A 91 -0.49 -5.60 16.13
CA GLY A 91 -1.01 -6.96 16.11
C GLY A 91 0.06 -8.01 16.39
N PRO A 92 -0.21 -9.28 16.07
CA PRO A 92 0.76 -10.34 16.23
C PRO A 92 2.03 -10.04 15.44
N THR A 93 3.18 -10.03 16.13
CA THR A 93 4.47 -9.64 15.52
C THR A 93 4.79 -10.46 14.28
N ARG A 94 4.48 -11.76 14.28
CA ARG A 94 4.68 -12.62 13.11
C ARG A 94 3.86 -12.15 11.90
N ALA A 95 2.61 -11.76 12.12
CA ALA A 95 1.74 -11.27 11.04
C ALA A 95 2.26 -9.96 10.45
N LEU A 96 2.69 -9.02 11.31
CA LEU A 96 3.26 -7.76 10.86
C LEU A 96 4.50 -7.97 9.98
N LEU A 97 5.44 -8.80 10.40
CA LEU A 97 6.66 -9.09 9.66
C LEU A 97 6.38 -9.83 8.33
N THR A 98 5.43 -10.76 8.34
CA THR A 98 5.08 -11.54 7.14
C THR A 98 4.40 -10.68 6.07
N ALA A 99 3.52 -9.74 6.46
CA ALA A 99 2.77 -8.91 5.51
C ALA A 99 3.53 -7.65 5.08
N GLU A 100 4.53 -7.19 5.84
CA GLU A 100 5.22 -5.91 5.67
C GLU A 100 5.66 -5.66 4.23
N ARG A 101 6.42 -6.59 3.65
CA ARG A 101 7.00 -6.43 2.30
C ARG A 101 5.92 -6.26 1.24
N THR A 102 4.89 -7.09 1.28
CA THR A 102 3.76 -7.01 0.34
C THR A 102 3.02 -5.68 0.49
N ALA A 103 2.71 -5.25 1.71
CA ALA A 103 2.06 -3.98 1.98
C ALA A 103 2.90 -2.78 1.47
N LEU A 104 4.21 -2.77 1.79
CA LEU A 104 5.13 -1.74 1.33
C LEU A 104 5.24 -1.69 -0.21
N ASN A 105 5.31 -2.84 -0.87
CA ASN A 105 5.42 -2.90 -2.34
C ASN A 105 4.20 -2.28 -3.02
N PHE A 106 2.99 -2.54 -2.53
CA PHE A 106 1.78 -1.92 -3.07
C PHE A 106 1.79 -0.40 -2.89
N VAL A 107 2.03 0.07 -1.67
CA VAL A 107 2.05 1.52 -1.39
C VAL A 107 3.15 2.22 -2.18
N GLN A 108 4.37 1.70 -2.20
CA GLN A 108 5.48 2.30 -2.93
C GLN A 108 5.18 2.42 -4.44
N ARG A 109 4.62 1.38 -5.03
CA ARG A 109 4.28 1.38 -6.46
C ARG A 109 3.17 2.39 -6.77
N LEU A 110 2.06 2.35 -6.04
CA LEU A 110 0.90 3.19 -6.30
C LEU A 110 1.15 4.66 -5.93
N ALA A 111 1.75 4.92 -4.77
CA ALA A 111 2.15 6.27 -4.39
C ALA A 111 3.18 6.87 -5.36
N GLY A 112 4.07 6.04 -5.94
CA GLY A 112 5.00 6.47 -6.98
C GLY A 112 4.27 6.93 -8.25
N VAL A 113 3.27 6.18 -8.72
CA VAL A 113 2.43 6.55 -9.87
C VAL A 113 1.64 7.84 -9.55
N ALA A 114 0.96 7.89 -8.41
CA ALA A 114 0.17 9.05 -7.98
C ALA A 114 1.03 10.32 -7.85
N THR A 115 2.20 10.21 -7.23
CA THR A 115 3.13 11.34 -7.05
C THR A 115 3.64 11.88 -8.39
N LEU A 116 4.02 10.99 -9.30
CA LEU A 116 4.48 11.41 -10.63
C LEU A 116 3.36 12.04 -11.44
N THR A 117 2.17 11.45 -11.40
CA THR A 117 0.97 12.00 -12.06
C THR A 117 0.64 13.40 -11.53
N ALA A 118 0.65 13.60 -10.21
CA ALA A 118 0.40 14.90 -9.60
C ALA A 118 1.39 15.96 -10.09
N ARG A 119 2.67 15.63 -10.25
CA ARG A 119 3.69 16.53 -10.80
C ARG A 119 3.38 16.95 -12.26
N PHE A 120 2.92 16.01 -13.10
CA PHE A 120 2.50 16.34 -14.46
C PHE A 120 1.26 17.22 -14.48
N VAL A 121 0.26 16.93 -13.65
CA VAL A 121 -0.94 17.76 -13.51
C VAL A 121 -0.58 19.18 -13.09
N GLU A 122 0.33 19.35 -12.14
CA GLU A 122 0.81 20.65 -11.69
C GLU A 122 1.48 21.45 -12.83
N GLN A 123 2.29 20.79 -13.67
CA GLN A 123 2.97 21.46 -14.79
C GLN A 123 2.03 22.00 -15.88
N VAL A 124 0.87 21.41 -16.05
CA VAL A 124 -0.13 21.87 -17.04
C VAL A 124 -1.19 22.76 -16.43
N ALA A 125 -1.16 23.04 -15.14
CA ALA A 125 -2.13 23.87 -14.47
C ALA A 125 -2.20 25.28 -15.10
N GLY A 126 -3.41 25.75 -15.41
CA GLY A 126 -3.65 27.06 -16.04
C GLY A 126 -3.38 27.11 -17.56
N THR A 127 -2.93 26.03 -18.19
CA THR A 127 -2.68 26.01 -19.66
C THR A 127 -3.90 25.61 -20.47
N GLY A 128 -4.94 25.04 -19.85
CA GLY A 128 -6.10 24.43 -20.52
C GLY A 128 -5.82 23.00 -21.04
N ALA A 129 -4.60 22.47 -20.87
CA ALA A 129 -4.31 21.07 -21.14
C ALA A 129 -4.72 20.18 -19.96
N GLU A 130 -5.07 18.93 -20.24
CA GLU A 130 -5.45 17.94 -19.24
C GLU A 130 -4.56 16.70 -19.34
N ILE A 131 -4.16 16.15 -18.20
CA ILE A 131 -3.51 14.86 -18.13
C ILE A 131 -4.59 13.79 -18.06
N LEU A 132 -4.59 12.89 -19.03
CA LEU A 132 -5.55 11.78 -19.10
C LEU A 132 -4.90 10.46 -18.72
N ASP A 133 -5.69 9.55 -18.20
CA ASP A 133 -5.27 8.19 -17.96
C ASP A 133 -4.98 7.41 -19.26
N THR A 134 -4.38 6.24 -19.14
CA THR A 134 -4.02 5.40 -20.29
C THR A 134 -4.44 3.95 -20.07
N ARG A 135 -4.62 3.20 -21.18
CA ARG A 135 -4.76 1.74 -21.15
C ARG A 135 -3.41 1.00 -21.15
N LYS A 136 -2.31 1.73 -21.26
CA LYS A 136 -0.95 1.17 -21.24
C LYS A 136 -0.45 1.07 -19.80
N THR A 137 -1.02 0.13 -19.07
CA THR A 137 -0.80 -0.12 -17.65
C THR A 137 -0.09 -1.46 -17.45
N THR A 138 0.45 -1.68 -16.26
CA THR A 138 0.95 -3.00 -15.86
C THR A 138 -0.18 -4.04 -16.02
N PRO A 139 0.07 -5.18 -16.69
CA PRO A 139 -0.95 -6.24 -16.83
C PRO A 139 -1.51 -6.64 -15.46
N GLY A 140 -2.83 -6.68 -15.35
CA GLY A 140 -3.55 -7.00 -14.10
C GLY A 140 -3.72 -5.82 -13.12
N TRP A 141 -3.00 -4.69 -13.31
CA TRP A 141 -2.99 -3.56 -12.38
C TRP A 141 -3.81 -2.35 -12.85
N ARG A 142 -4.55 -2.49 -13.97
CA ARG A 142 -5.19 -1.31 -14.58
C ARG A 142 -6.12 -0.54 -13.64
N ALA A 143 -6.96 -1.22 -12.88
CA ALA A 143 -7.85 -0.57 -11.92
C ALA A 143 -7.05 0.25 -10.90
N LEU A 144 -5.96 -0.31 -10.39
CA LEU A 144 -5.11 0.28 -9.36
C LEU A 144 -4.27 1.45 -9.89
N GLU A 145 -3.69 1.33 -11.10
CA GLU A 145 -2.85 2.40 -11.70
C GLU A 145 -3.67 3.56 -12.28
N LYS A 146 -5.00 3.40 -12.43
CA LYS A 146 -5.92 4.47 -12.84
C LYS A 146 -6.63 5.13 -11.65
N TYR A 147 -6.60 4.48 -10.49
CA TYR A 147 -7.10 4.99 -9.23
C TYR A 147 -6.28 6.17 -8.74
#